data_2b2cbc8f1a0b8f5f3c73636b8f3133b0
#
_entry.id   2b2cbc8f1a0b8f5f3c73636b8f3133b0
#
_cell.length_a   1.000
_cell.length_b   1.000
_cell.length_c   1.000
_cell.angle_alpha   90.00
_cell.angle_beta   90.00
_cell.angle_gamma   90.00
#
_symmetry.space_group_name_H-M   'P 1'
#
loop_
_entity.id
_entity.type
_entity.pdbx_description
1 polymer ?
#
loop_
_entity_poly.entity_id
_entity_poly.type
_entity_poly.pdbx_seq_one_letter_code
_entity_poly.pdbx_strand_id
1 'polypeptide(L)'
;MIIVLILIAGLSFFFLRQSIKIAPPPPKIKQKAASATFAFPGKIRAQHSIPVRATVNGEVGSFLVDAGQDVYEGQLLARIVNPGLETGRETAAKEAETAQGKINSLDSAIIAARLESSRAATDATRAKDEAERTGKIYRRQAILQAEGATPRLVYEKSKREFASAQGDFESLDTLARQAADRVANLTQELQSAKRVLDDKNQQLEETQANLAAADVHSPVAGIVVARRGEVGKMLGPEDASELFRIAVDLSLLQAVFPADPATLAKIPSGEQASVAIPDLQVDAIPAAIKEVKGGEAIAEFVSPNANIRPGMNCSVAVMLHVKYP
;
A
#
# COMPACT_ATOMS: atom_id res chain seq x y z
N MET A 1 -103.37 -62.76 5.79
CA MET A 1 -102.95 -62.05 4.58
C MET A 1 -102.48 -60.60 4.81
N ILE A 2 -102.94 -59.94 5.87
CA ILE A 2 -102.58 -58.55 6.18
C ILE A 2 -101.20 -58.35 6.77
N ILE A 3 -100.67 -59.33 7.53
CA ILE A 3 -99.33 -59.20 8.23
C ILE A 3 -98.17 -59.36 7.22
N VAL A 4 -98.32 -60.11 6.11
CA VAL A 4 -97.28 -60.24 5.07
C VAL A 4 -97.10 -58.98 4.24
N LEU A 5 -98.23 -58.25 4.02
CA LEU A 5 -98.17 -56.95 3.31
C LEU A 5 -97.48 -55.84 4.06
N ILE A 6 -97.55 -55.82 5.38
CA ILE A 6 -96.89 -54.85 6.25
C ILE A 6 -95.36 -55.11 6.33
N LEU A 7 -94.94 -56.38 6.32
CA LEU A 7 -93.54 -56.75 6.29
C LEU A 7 -92.85 -56.36 4.96
N ILE A 8 -93.53 -56.55 3.85
CA ILE A 8 -93.01 -56.20 2.48
C ILE A 8 -92.94 -54.71 2.34
N ALA A 9 -93.86 -53.90 2.82
CA ALA A 9 -93.85 -52.45 2.81
C ALA A 9 -92.72 -51.90 3.72
N GLY A 10 -92.50 -52.50 4.92
CA GLY A 10 -91.40 -52.11 5.81
C GLY A 10 -90.02 -52.42 5.25
N LEU A 11 -89.85 -53.54 4.53
CA LEU A 11 -88.55 -53.87 3.91
C LEU A 11 -88.25 -52.98 2.70
N SER A 12 -89.27 -52.64 1.93
CA SER A 12 -89.11 -51.72 0.79
C SER A 12 -88.73 -50.32 1.25
N PHE A 13 -89.32 -49.80 2.38
CA PHE A 13 -88.99 -48.47 2.89
C PHE A 13 -87.61 -48.43 3.54
N PHE A 14 -87.14 -49.56 4.14
CA PHE A 14 -85.78 -49.64 4.66
C PHE A 14 -84.72 -49.68 3.53
N PHE A 15 -84.99 -50.38 2.42
CA PHE A 15 -84.08 -50.43 1.28
C PHE A 15 -84.03 -49.10 0.52
N LEU A 16 -85.13 -48.32 0.43
CA LEU A 16 -85.11 -46.99 -0.24
C LEU A 16 -84.35 -45.97 0.59
N ARG A 17 -84.25 -46.15 1.90
CA ARG A 17 -83.51 -45.19 2.79
C ARG A 17 -81.99 -45.39 2.77
N GLN A 18 -81.51 -46.53 2.26
CA GLN A 18 -80.07 -46.82 2.16
C GLN A 18 -79.39 -46.35 0.88
N SER A 19 -80.13 -45.83 -0.09
CA SER A 19 -79.59 -45.52 -1.43
C SER A 19 -79.30 -44.04 -1.69
N ILE A 20 -79.45 -43.17 -0.67
CA ILE A 20 -79.03 -41.77 -0.82
C ILE A 20 -77.76 -41.56 0.04
N LYS A 21 -76.67 -42.19 -0.31
CA LYS A 21 -75.35 -41.67 0.04
C LYS A 21 -75.07 -40.49 -0.91
N ILE A 22 -75.32 -39.27 -0.38
CA ILE A 22 -74.81 -38.04 -1.02
C ILE A 22 -73.29 -38.17 -1.00
N ALA A 23 -72.71 -38.33 -2.17
CA ALA A 23 -71.25 -38.31 -2.35
C ALA A 23 -70.72 -37.01 -1.73
N PRO A 24 -69.67 -37.05 -0.88
CA PRO A 24 -69.05 -35.82 -0.41
C PRO A 24 -68.59 -35.00 -1.62
N PRO A 25 -68.71 -33.66 -1.54
CA PRO A 25 -68.24 -32.80 -2.60
C PRO A 25 -66.77 -33.12 -2.90
N PRO A 26 -66.34 -33.14 -4.16
CA PRO A 26 -64.96 -33.45 -4.53
C PRO A 26 -64.03 -32.51 -3.71
N PRO A 27 -62.93 -33.03 -3.18
CA PRO A 27 -62.02 -32.19 -2.44
C PRO A 27 -61.59 -31.04 -3.37
N LYS A 28 -61.80 -29.78 -2.89
CA LYS A 28 -61.25 -28.61 -3.60
C LYS A 28 -59.75 -28.91 -3.73
N ILE A 29 -59.31 -29.32 -4.89
CA ILE A 29 -57.92 -29.40 -5.25
C ILE A 29 -57.40 -27.98 -5.07
N LYS A 30 -56.65 -27.75 -3.99
CA LYS A 30 -55.85 -26.51 -3.90
C LYS A 30 -54.98 -26.54 -5.15
N GLN A 31 -55.32 -25.76 -6.12
CA GLN A 31 -54.50 -25.53 -7.30
C GLN A 31 -53.13 -25.11 -6.74
N LYS A 32 -52.17 -26.03 -6.77
CA LYS A 32 -50.77 -25.75 -6.56
C LYS A 32 -50.43 -24.65 -7.54
N ALA A 33 -50.16 -23.46 -7.04
CA ALA A 33 -49.78 -22.34 -7.90
C ALA A 33 -48.72 -22.84 -8.88
N ALA A 34 -49.03 -22.72 -10.16
CA ALA A 34 -48.11 -23.14 -11.22
C ALA A 34 -46.90 -22.20 -11.12
N SER A 35 -45.82 -22.68 -10.52
CA SER A 35 -44.55 -21.97 -10.50
C SER A 35 -43.93 -22.08 -11.92
N ALA A 36 -43.95 -20.98 -12.65
CA ALA A 36 -43.24 -20.93 -13.91
C ALA A 36 -41.74 -20.71 -13.61
N THR A 37 -40.92 -21.67 -13.97
CA THR A 37 -39.46 -21.55 -13.84
C THR A 37 -38.92 -20.93 -15.15
N PHE A 38 -38.30 -19.78 -15.03
CA PHE A 38 -37.63 -19.10 -16.13
C PHE A 38 -36.13 -19.29 -16.00
N ALA A 39 -35.47 -19.78 -17.03
CA ALA A 39 -34.01 -19.94 -17.07
C ALA A 39 -33.39 -18.80 -17.88
N PHE A 40 -32.42 -18.11 -17.29
CA PHE A 40 -31.69 -16.98 -17.89
C PHE A 40 -30.21 -17.34 -18.02
N PRO A 41 -29.61 -17.13 -19.22
CA PRO A 41 -28.17 -17.27 -19.35
C PRO A 41 -27.45 -16.13 -18.57
N GLY A 42 -26.44 -16.48 -17.80
CA GLY A 42 -25.69 -15.54 -17.00
C GLY A 42 -24.20 -15.87 -16.97
N LYS A 43 -23.44 -15.02 -16.27
CA LYS A 43 -22.00 -15.22 -16.01
C LYS A 43 -21.74 -15.15 -14.51
N ILE A 44 -20.82 -16.00 -14.06
CA ILE A 44 -20.36 -16.00 -12.68
C ILE A 44 -19.37 -14.86 -12.48
N ARG A 45 -19.57 -14.09 -11.40
CA ARG A 45 -18.70 -13.02 -10.95
C ARG A 45 -18.30 -13.26 -9.50
N ALA A 46 -17.08 -12.91 -9.13
CA ALA A 46 -16.69 -12.87 -7.72
C ALA A 46 -17.35 -11.67 -7.04
N GLN A 47 -17.79 -11.85 -5.80
CA GLN A 47 -18.35 -10.78 -5.00
C GLN A 47 -17.28 -9.74 -4.61
N HIS A 48 -16.10 -10.23 -4.20
CA HIS A 48 -14.99 -9.39 -3.78
C HIS A 48 -13.83 -9.53 -4.76
N SER A 49 -13.41 -8.43 -5.33
CA SER A 49 -12.24 -8.38 -6.22
C SER A 49 -11.42 -7.13 -5.96
N ILE A 50 -10.11 -7.28 -5.99
CA ILE A 50 -9.13 -6.22 -5.78
C ILE A 50 -8.51 -5.85 -7.13
N PRO A 51 -8.57 -4.57 -7.53
CA PRO A 51 -7.88 -4.10 -8.72
C PRO A 51 -6.38 -3.92 -8.41
N VAL A 52 -5.52 -4.49 -9.24
CA VAL A 52 -4.07 -4.28 -9.22
C VAL A 52 -3.72 -3.32 -10.35
N ARG A 53 -3.11 -2.20 -9.98
CA ARG A 53 -2.77 -1.10 -10.90
C ARG A 53 -1.27 -0.93 -10.98
N ALA A 54 -0.81 -0.41 -12.12
CA ALA A 54 0.55 0.09 -12.23
C ALA A 54 0.71 1.38 -11.40
N THR A 55 1.77 1.47 -10.63
CA THR A 55 2.10 2.66 -9.82
C THR A 55 3.20 3.50 -10.44
N VAL A 56 3.88 2.96 -11.46
CA VAL A 56 4.94 3.65 -12.21
C VAL A 56 4.59 3.73 -13.68
N ASN A 57 5.13 4.75 -14.34
CA ASN A 57 5.00 4.93 -15.78
C ASN A 57 6.04 4.08 -16.50
N GLY A 58 5.69 3.64 -17.70
CA GLY A 58 6.60 2.86 -18.54
C GLY A 58 5.86 2.00 -19.55
N GLU A 59 6.56 1.17 -20.25
CA GLU A 59 6.03 0.21 -21.20
C GLU A 59 5.76 -1.14 -20.50
N VAL A 60 4.64 -1.78 -20.78
CA VAL A 60 4.37 -3.13 -20.29
C VAL A 60 5.30 -4.12 -21.01
N GLY A 61 6.35 -4.55 -20.32
CA GLY A 61 7.34 -5.48 -20.88
C GLY A 61 6.83 -6.90 -21.02
N SER A 62 6.17 -7.41 -19.98
CA SER A 62 5.63 -8.78 -19.99
C SER A 62 4.53 -8.95 -18.95
N PHE A 63 3.59 -9.86 -19.26
CA PHE A 63 2.67 -10.44 -18.30
C PHE A 63 3.13 -11.87 -17.97
N LEU A 64 3.19 -12.21 -16.70
CA LEU A 64 3.61 -13.54 -16.22
C LEU A 64 2.42 -14.41 -15.84
N VAL A 65 1.24 -13.82 -15.74
CA VAL A 65 0.00 -14.52 -15.40
C VAL A 65 -1.13 -14.09 -16.34
N ASP A 66 -2.06 -15.02 -16.59
CA ASP A 66 -3.24 -14.81 -17.41
C ASP A 66 -4.54 -14.88 -16.59
N ALA A 67 -5.64 -14.42 -17.20
CA ALA A 67 -6.96 -14.55 -16.60
C ALA A 67 -7.32 -16.02 -16.37
N GLY A 68 -7.87 -16.33 -15.20
CA GLY A 68 -8.23 -17.69 -14.77
C GLY A 68 -7.14 -18.43 -13.98
N GLN A 69 -5.93 -17.87 -13.85
CA GLN A 69 -4.85 -18.48 -13.07
C GLN A 69 -4.95 -18.10 -11.58
N ASP A 70 -4.54 -19.04 -10.73
CA ASP A 70 -4.37 -18.83 -9.30
C ASP A 70 -3.07 -18.06 -9.04
N VAL A 71 -3.12 -17.10 -8.11
CA VAL A 71 -1.98 -16.27 -7.71
C VAL A 71 -1.87 -16.22 -6.20
N TYR A 72 -0.63 -16.09 -5.71
CA TYR A 72 -0.32 -15.95 -4.30
C TYR A 72 0.05 -14.50 -3.96
N GLU A 73 -0.10 -14.13 -2.69
CA GLU A 73 0.37 -12.85 -2.20
C GLU A 73 1.88 -12.69 -2.45
N GLY A 74 2.29 -11.53 -2.97
CA GLY A 74 3.67 -11.25 -3.36
C GLY A 74 4.12 -11.87 -4.69
N GLN A 75 3.27 -12.62 -5.39
CA GLN A 75 3.63 -13.19 -6.69
C GLN A 75 3.75 -12.10 -7.76
N LEU A 76 4.80 -12.16 -8.57
CA LEU A 76 5.03 -11.27 -9.71
C LEU A 76 3.99 -11.55 -10.81
N LEU A 77 3.23 -10.51 -11.19
CA LEU A 77 2.16 -10.59 -12.18
C LEU A 77 2.57 -10.01 -13.54
N ALA A 78 3.26 -8.87 -13.51
CA ALA A 78 3.72 -8.18 -14.71
C ALA A 78 4.99 -7.39 -14.41
N ARG A 79 5.75 -7.09 -15.46
CA ARG A 79 6.93 -6.23 -15.41
C ARG A 79 6.75 -5.03 -16.32
N ILE A 80 6.97 -3.83 -15.76
CA ILE A 80 6.98 -2.56 -16.48
C ILE A 80 8.44 -2.22 -16.78
N VAL A 81 8.73 -1.86 -18.03
CA VAL A 81 10.06 -1.45 -18.47
C VAL A 81 10.09 0.08 -18.54
N ASN A 82 10.96 0.67 -17.76
CA ASN A 82 11.25 2.10 -17.84
C ASN A 82 12.75 2.34 -17.59
N PRO A 83 13.54 2.54 -18.65
CA PRO A 83 14.99 2.77 -18.52
C PRO A 83 15.34 3.99 -17.66
N GLY A 84 14.44 4.98 -17.59
CA GLY A 84 14.61 6.16 -16.75
C GLY A 84 14.68 5.86 -15.25
N LEU A 85 13.97 4.81 -14.77
CA LEU A 85 14.00 4.42 -13.36
C LEU A 85 15.37 3.86 -12.96
N GLU A 86 15.97 3.04 -13.80
CA GLU A 86 17.30 2.48 -13.55
C GLU A 86 18.39 3.55 -13.58
N THR A 87 18.37 4.41 -14.62
CA THR A 87 19.27 5.56 -14.72
C THR A 87 19.10 6.52 -13.53
N GLY A 88 17.86 6.76 -13.11
CA GLY A 88 17.55 7.60 -11.95
C GLY A 88 18.14 7.04 -10.65
N ARG A 89 18.01 5.73 -10.41
CA ARG A 89 18.60 5.04 -9.27
C ARG A 89 20.12 5.11 -9.28
N GLU A 90 20.75 4.86 -10.45
CA GLU A 90 22.21 4.94 -10.57
C GLU A 90 22.74 6.35 -10.31
N THR A 91 22.03 7.38 -10.81
CA THR A 91 22.40 8.77 -10.59
C THR A 91 22.29 9.12 -9.09
N ALA A 92 21.17 8.76 -8.44
CA ALA A 92 20.98 8.99 -7.01
C ALA A 92 22.05 8.27 -6.16
N ALA A 93 22.43 7.04 -6.54
CA ALA A 93 23.48 6.29 -5.86
C ALA A 93 24.84 7.00 -5.95
N LYS A 94 25.21 7.49 -7.13
CA LYS A 94 26.47 8.25 -7.32
C LYS A 94 26.48 9.58 -6.56
N GLU A 95 25.34 10.25 -6.48
CA GLU A 95 25.21 11.50 -5.71
C GLU A 95 25.36 11.25 -4.21
N ALA A 96 24.75 10.18 -3.68
CA ALA A 96 24.90 9.77 -2.27
C ALA A 96 26.35 9.37 -1.96
N GLU A 97 27.01 8.62 -2.85
CA GLU A 97 28.44 8.26 -2.73
C GLU A 97 29.34 9.52 -2.71
N THR A 98 29.06 10.46 -3.60
CA THR A 98 29.80 11.73 -3.66
C THR A 98 29.64 12.54 -2.37
N ALA A 99 28.43 12.62 -1.84
CA ALA A 99 28.13 13.31 -0.58
C ALA A 99 28.86 12.62 0.59
N GLN A 100 28.90 11.29 0.64
CA GLN A 100 29.65 10.53 1.64
C GLN A 100 31.17 10.76 1.51
N GLY A 101 31.70 10.83 0.28
CA GLY A 101 33.10 11.19 0.02
C GLY A 101 33.48 12.56 0.58
N LYS A 102 32.59 13.56 0.44
CA LYS A 102 32.77 14.90 1.01
C LYS A 102 32.86 14.86 2.55
N ILE A 103 32.00 14.08 3.19
CA ILE A 103 32.03 13.90 4.68
C ILE A 103 33.38 13.32 5.09
N ASN A 104 33.84 12.25 4.44
CA ASN A 104 35.12 11.60 4.78
C ASN A 104 36.31 12.59 4.62
N SER A 105 36.26 13.44 3.60
CA SER A 105 37.29 14.47 3.38
C SER A 105 37.27 15.56 4.48
N LEU A 106 36.06 15.98 4.90
CA LEU A 106 35.90 16.96 5.97
C LEU A 106 36.34 16.39 7.32
N ASP A 107 36.02 15.14 7.64
CA ASP A 107 36.47 14.48 8.86
C ASP A 107 38.00 14.46 8.94
N SER A 108 38.68 14.13 7.83
CA SER A 108 40.13 14.16 7.74
C SER A 108 40.68 15.58 7.94
N ALA A 109 40.05 16.60 7.33
CA ALA A 109 40.44 17.99 7.47
C ALA A 109 40.24 18.51 8.91
N ILE A 110 39.17 18.10 9.58
CA ILE A 110 38.90 18.44 10.99
C ILE A 110 39.98 17.85 11.91
N ILE A 111 40.39 16.61 11.70
CA ILE A 111 41.47 15.98 12.48
C ILE A 111 42.77 16.79 12.34
N ALA A 112 43.15 17.17 11.13
CA ALA A 112 44.33 17.99 10.87
C ALA A 112 44.23 19.37 11.50
N ALA A 113 43.09 20.06 11.35
CA ALA A 113 42.83 21.36 11.93
C ALA A 113 42.85 21.38 13.47
N ARG A 114 42.31 20.30 14.08
CA ARG A 114 42.37 20.15 15.57
C ARG A 114 43.80 20.00 16.08
N LEU A 115 44.66 19.26 15.36
CA LEU A 115 46.07 19.13 15.72
C LEU A 115 46.78 20.49 15.61
N GLU A 116 46.54 21.26 14.54
CA GLU A 116 47.06 22.61 14.36
C GLU A 116 46.59 23.56 15.45
N SER A 117 45.28 23.57 15.74
CA SER A 117 44.70 24.37 16.82
C SER A 117 45.29 24.06 18.22
N SER A 118 45.49 22.75 18.50
CA SER A 118 46.12 22.32 19.78
C SER A 118 47.56 22.81 19.90
N ARG A 119 48.34 22.75 18.80
CA ARG A 119 49.71 23.28 18.77
C ARG A 119 49.74 24.79 18.95
N ALA A 120 48.94 25.54 18.18
CA ALA A 120 48.86 26.99 18.30
C ALA A 120 48.40 27.44 19.69
N ALA A 121 47.43 26.78 20.31
CA ALA A 121 47.00 27.06 21.69
C ALA A 121 48.10 26.80 22.70
N THR A 122 48.92 25.77 22.54
CA THR A 122 50.06 25.48 23.40
C THR A 122 51.14 26.56 23.29
N ASP A 123 51.43 26.98 22.06
CA ASP A 123 52.44 28.02 21.80
C ASP A 123 51.97 29.39 22.34
N ALA A 124 50.69 29.75 22.15
CA ALA A 124 50.09 30.94 22.74
C ALA A 124 50.14 30.92 24.30
N THR A 125 49.91 29.76 24.91
CA THR A 125 49.98 29.59 26.36
C THR A 125 51.41 29.82 26.85
N ARG A 126 52.44 29.27 26.20
CA ARG A 126 53.84 29.50 26.55
C ARG A 126 54.25 30.95 26.41
N ALA A 127 53.83 31.61 25.30
CA ALA A 127 54.10 33.03 25.11
C ALA A 127 53.41 33.91 26.16
N LYS A 128 52.20 33.56 26.58
CA LYS A 128 51.48 34.21 27.68
C LYS A 128 52.26 34.12 28.98
N ASP A 129 52.74 32.93 29.37
CA ASP A 129 53.51 32.70 30.58
C ASP A 129 54.79 33.53 30.56
N GLU A 130 55.47 33.62 29.39
CA GLU A 130 56.69 34.42 29.23
C GLU A 130 56.41 35.95 29.32
N ALA A 131 55.31 36.43 28.70
CA ALA A 131 54.85 37.82 28.79
C ALA A 131 54.49 38.17 30.25
N GLU A 132 53.84 37.27 30.97
CA GLU A 132 53.53 37.46 32.40
C GLU A 132 54.80 37.51 33.26
N ARG A 133 55.77 36.63 33.01
CA ARG A 133 57.05 36.57 33.69
C ARG A 133 57.86 37.84 33.48
N THR A 134 58.05 38.25 32.24
CA THR A 134 58.79 39.48 31.87
C THR A 134 58.04 40.73 32.36
N GLY A 135 56.71 40.74 32.35
CA GLY A 135 55.88 41.78 32.92
C GLY A 135 56.05 41.99 34.45
N LYS A 136 56.19 40.88 35.18
CA LYS A 136 56.50 40.94 36.61
C LYS A 136 57.89 41.56 36.83
N ILE A 137 58.91 41.21 36.07
CA ILE A 137 60.24 41.76 36.12
C ILE A 137 60.23 43.24 35.77
N TYR A 138 59.58 43.61 34.64
CA TYR A 138 59.46 45.00 34.24
C TYR A 138 58.80 45.89 35.31
N ARG A 139 57.65 45.46 35.87
CA ARG A 139 56.98 46.20 36.96
C ARG A 139 57.89 46.41 38.19
N ARG A 140 58.66 45.38 38.60
CA ARG A 140 59.62 45.49 39.69
C ARG A 140 60.72 46.51 39.36
N GLN A 141 61.32 46.46 38.17
CA GLN A 141 62.36 47.37 37.75
C GLN A 141 61.83 48.79 37.56
N ALA A 142 60.58 49.01 37.19
CA ALA A 142 59.95 50.30 37.13
C ALA A 142 59.84 50.99 38.51
N ILE A 143 59.47 50.23 39.55
CA ILE A 143 59.40 50.72 40.94
C ILE A 143 60.80 51.07 41.42
N LEU A 144 61.78 50.17 41.26
CA LEU A 144 63.16 50.41 41.75
C LEU A 144 63.80 51.56 40.98
N GLN A 145 63.50 51.77 39.74
CA GLN A 145 63.95 52.93 38.94
C GLN A 145 63.41 54.26 39.51
N ALA A 146 62.10 54.27 39.80
CA ALA A 146 61.43 55.44 40.36
C ALA A 146 62.07 55.86 41.75
N GLU A 147 62.54 54.85 42.48
CA GLU A 147 63.24 55.07 43.76
C GLU A 147 64.77 55.29 43.62
N GLY A 148 65.27 55.33 42.36
CA GLY A 148 66.70 55.52 42.12
C GLY A 148 67.55 54.28 42.43
N ALA A 149 67.00 53.11 42.75
CA ALA A 149 67.68 51.91 43.21
C ALA A 149 68.12 50.96 42.06
N THR A 150 67.87 51.30 40.80
CA THR A 150 68.30 50.49 39.67
C THR A 150 68.82 51.34 38.49
N PRO A 151 69.89 50.93 37.75
CA PRO A 151 70.39 51.63 36.58
C PRO A 151 69.35 51.75 35.49
N ARG A 152 69.26 52.90 34.79
CA ARG A 152 68.34 53.11 33.67
C ARG A 152 68.46 52.05 32.60
N LEU A 153 69.67 51.56 32.35
CA LEU A 153 69.91 50.53 31.34
C LEU A 153 69.16 49.21 31.62
N VAL A 154 69.13 48.83 32.92
CA VAL A 154 68.42 47.60 33.35
C VAL A 154 66.87 47.73 33.19
N TYR A 155 66.37 48.92 33.56
CA TYR A 155 64.96 49.24 33.33
C TYR A 155 64.59 49.20 31.83
N GLU A 156 65.34 49.92 30.98
CA GLU A 156 65.10 49.95 29.55
C GLU A 156 65.22 48.56 28.87
N LYS A 157 66.15 47.71 29.41
CA LYS A 157 66.25 46.31 28.98
C LYS A 157 64.97 45.52 29.32
N SER A 158 64.53 45.57 30.57
CA SER A 158 63.31 44.84 31.00
C SER A 158 62.09 45.35 30.33
N LYS A 159 61.97 46.63 29.96
CA LYS A 159 60.89 47.22 29.16
C LYS A 159 60.84 46.63 27.74
N ARG A 160 62.02 46.52 27.09
CA ARG A 160 62.10 45.94 25.75
C ARG A 160 61.75 44.42 25.72
N GLU A 161 62.28 43.69 26.75
CA GLU A 161 61.99 42.26 26.88
C GLU A 161 60.51 42.03 27.08
N PHE A 162 59.84 42.80 27.98
CA PHE A 162 58.40 42.71 28.18
C PHE A 162 57.60 43.06 26.85
N ALA A 163 57.99 44.19 26.18
CA ALA A 163 57.32 44.57 24.95
C ALA A 163 57.43 43.52 23.84
N SER A 164 58.62 42.88 23.70
CA SER A 164 58.81 41.77 22.78
C SER A 164 57.95 40.58 23.14
N ALA A 165 57.97 40.11 24.39
CA ALA A 165 57.17 38.97 24.84
C ALA A 165 55.67 39.24 24.72
N GLN A 166 55.21 40.46 24.97
CA GLN A 166 53.83 40.91 24.76
C GLN A 166 53.43 40.81 23.29
N GLY A 167 54.27 41.30 22.36
CA GLY A 167 54.04 41.22 20.93
C GLY A 167 54.00 39.76 20.43
N ASP A 168 54.89 38.90 20.93
CA ASP A 168 54.92 37.49 20.60
C ASP A 168 53.65 36.79 21.06
N PHE A 169 53.19 37.08 22.30
CA PHE A 169 51.91 36.55 22.79
C PHE A 169 50.71 37.00 21.97
N GLU A 170 50.60 38.29 21.64
CA GLU A 170 49.48 38.81 20.81
C GLU A 170 49.43 38.15 19.42
N SER A 171 50.59 37.96 18.82
CA SER A 171 50.70 37.27 17.54
C SER A 171 50.26 35.80 17.63
N LEU A 172 50.79 35.05 18.61
CA LEU A 172 50.48 33.63 18.77
C LEU A 172 49.04 33.39 19.26
N ASP A 173 48.48 34.27 20.10
CA ASP A 173 47.05 34.22 20.49
C ASP A 173 46.14 34.43 19.29
N THR A 174 46.48 35.34 18.39
CA THR A 174 45.73 35.55 17.14
C THR A 174 45.74 34.30 16.26
N LEU A 175 46.92 33.67 16.09
CA LEU A 175 47.04 32.41 15.35
C LEU A 175 46.25 31.28 15.99
N ALA A 176 46.25 31.17 17.33
CA ALA A 176 45.48 30.17 18.06
C ALA A 176 43.97 30.34 17.85
N ARG A 177 43.50 31.59 17.92
CA ARG A 177 42.05 31.89 17.61
C ARG A 177 41.70 31.55 16.17
N GLN A 178 42.51 31.92 15.18
CA GLN A 178 42.27 31.59 13.79
C GLN A 178 42.23 30.08 13.54
N ALA A 179 43.13 29.32 14.22
CA ALA A 179 43.11 27.86 14.11
C ALA A 179 41.86 27.25 14.79
N ALA A 180 41.40 27.80 15.91
CA ALA A 180 40.16 27.39 16.56
C ALA A 180 38.91 27.68 15.67
N ASP A 181 38.85 28.88 15.08
CA ASP A 181 37.77 29.28 14.16
C ASP A 181 37.72 28.37 12.94
N ARG A 182 38.90 27.96 12.43
CA ARG A 182 38.96 26.99 11.31
C ARG A 182 38.31 25.65 11.69
N VAL A 183 38.56 25.12 12.87
CA VAL A 183 37.93 23.90 13.39
C VAL A 183 36.41 24.07 13.47
N ALA A 184 35.94 25.22 14.00
CA ALA A 184 34.53 25.51 14.11
C ALA A 184 33.84 25.56 12.75
N ASN A 185 34.44 26.24 11.76
CA ASN A 185 33.92 26.36 10.41
C ASN A 185 33.84 24.99 9.71
N LEU A 186 34.91 24.18 9.77
CA LEU A 186 34.90 22.83 9.18
C LEU A 186 33.87 21.91 9.87
N THR A 187 33.65 22.06 11.18
CA THR A 187 32.62 21.31 11.90
C THR A 187 31.22 21.69 11.44
N GLN A 188 30.97 22.97 11.22
CA GLN A 188 29.71 23.44 10.68
C GLN A 188 29.49 22.96 9.23
N GLU A 189 30.54 22.97 8.41
CA GLU A 189 30.49 22.45 7.03
C GLU A 189 30.19 20.93 7.05
N LEU A 190 30.79 20.17 7.97
CA LEU A 190 30.49 18.76 8.15
C LEU A 190 29.01 18.51 8.51
N GLN A 191 28.44 19.31 9.41
CA GLN A 191 27.01 19.19 9.73
C GLN A 191 26.11 19.46 8.51
N SER A 192 26.49 20.45 7.69
CA SER A 192 25.77 20.75 6.44
C SER A 192 25.91 19.62 5.43
N ALA A 193 27.11 19.04 5.28
CA ALA A 193 27.35 17.90 4.39
C ALA A 193 26.56 16.65 4.81
N LYS A 194 26.42 16.42 6.14
CA LYS A 194 25.57 15.31 6.64
C LYS A 194 24.11 15.46 6.26
N ARG A 195 23.55 16.66 6.35
CA ARG A 195 22.16 16.91 5.88
C ARG A 195 22.00 16.63 4.39
N VAL A 196 22.98 17.07 3.59
CA VAL A 196 22.97 16.80 2.14
C VAL A 196 23.02 15.29 1.87
N LEU A 197 23.81 14.53 2.65
CA LEU A 197 23.84 13.07 2.52
C LEU A 197 22.49 12.45 2.88
N ASP A 198 21.86 12.91 3.95
CA ASP A 198 20.54 12.41 4.36
C ASP A 198 19.49 12.64 3.25
N ASP A 199 19.47 13.84 2.65
CA ASP A 199 18.60 14.17 1.52
C ASP A 199 18.89 13.27 0.30
N LYS A 200 20.18 13.00 0.01
CA LYS A 200 20.57 12.12 -1.10
C LYS A 200 20.23 10.65 -0.86
N ASN A 201 20.33 10.18 0.37
CA ASN A 201 19.90 8.84 0.74
C ASN A 201 18.38 8.67 0.62
N GLN A 202 17.60 9.67 1.04
CA GLN A 202 16.16 9.65 0.86
C GLN A 202 15.78 9.61 -0.63
N GLN A 203 16.45 10.40 -1.48
CA GLN A 203 16.25 10.38 -2.92
C GLN A 203 16.61 9.01 -3.53
N LEU A 204 17.67 8.36 -3.03
CA LEU A 204 18.05 7.03 -3.45
C LEU A 204 17.01 5.98 -3.05
N GLU A 205 16.46 6.04 -1.83
CA GLU A 205 15.39 5.15 -1.37
C GLU A 205 14.12 5.32 -2.24
N GLU A 206 13.73 6.55 -2.55
CA GLU A 206 12.59 6.85 -3.42
C GLU A 206 12.77 6.26 -4.83
N THR A 207 13.96 6.42 -5.42
CA THR A 207 14.24 5.87 -6.75
C THR A 207 14.31 4.34 -6.74
N GLN A 208 14.82 3.73 -5.67
CA GLN A 208 14.80 2.28 -5.48
C GLN A 208 13.37 1.74 -5.32
N ALA A 209 12.51 2.42 -4.55
CA ALA A 209 11.11 2.06 -4.39
C ALA A 209 10.35 2.15 -5.73
N ASN A 210 10.61 3.21 -6.51
CA ASN A 210 10.01 3.37 -7.83
C ASN A 210 10.48 2.28 -8.81
N LEU A 211 11.75 1.88 -8.75
CA LEU A 211 12.27 0.78 -9.56
C LEU A 211 11.64 -0.56 -9.14
N ALA A 212 11.51 -0.83 -7.84
CA ALA A 212 10.84 -2.02 -7.32
C ALA A 212 9.34 -2.06 -7.70
N ALA A 213 8.69 -0.92 -7.75
CA ALA A 213 7.28 -0.79 -8.15
C ALA A 213 7.04 -1.04 -9.65
N ALA A 214 8.10 -1.13 -10.46
CA ALA A 214 8.03 -1.57 -11.86
C ALA A 214 7.73 -3.09 -11.98
N ASP A 215 8.03 -3.86 -10.96
CA ASP A 215 7.61 -5.25 -10.82
C ASP A 215 6.25 -5.28 -10.09
N VAL A 216 5.18 -5.50 -10.85
CA VAL A 216 3.80 -5.51 -10.33
C VAL A 216 3.52 -6.84 -9.65
N HIS A 217 3.30 -6.80 -8.33
CA HIS A 217 3.03 -7.98 -7.50
C HIS A 217 1.57 -8.06 -7.08
N SER A 218 1.12 -9.27 -6.79
CA SER A 218 -0.21 -9.49 -6.22
C SER A 218 -0.25 -9.05 -4.75
N PRO A 219 -1.19 -8.17 -4.35
CA PRO A 219 -1.35 -7.79 -2.95
C PRO A 219 -2.02 -8.87 -2.09
N VAL A 220 -2.60 -9.89 -2.73
CA VAL A 220 -3.40 -10.94 -2.07
C VAL A 220 -3.30 -12.26 -2.82
N ALA A 221 -3.60 -13.37 -2.14
CA ALA A 221 -3.85 -14.64 -2.80
C ALA A 221 -5.27 -14.68 -3.39
N GLY A 222 -5.44 -15.26 -4.58
CA GLY A 222 -6.74 -15.36 -5.24
C GLY A 222 -6.66 -15.84 -6.67
N ILE A 223 -7.70 -15.55 -7.48
CA ILE A 223 -7.75 -15.89 -8.91
C ILE A 223 -7.79 -14.60 -9.73
N VAL A 224 -7.01 -14.55 -10.81
CA VAL A 224 -7.05 -13.45 -11.78
C VAL A 224 -8.35 -13.53 -12.59
N VAL A 225 -9.26 -12.58 -12.34
CA VAL A 225 -10.56 -12.51 -13.06
C VAL A 225 -10.41 -11.83 -14.42
N ALA A 226 -9.57 -10.82 -14.47
CA ALA A 226 -9.32 -10.06 -15.69
C ALA A 226 -7.87 -9.60 -15.75
N ARG A 227 -7.29 -9.67 -16.93
CA ARG A 227 -6.04 -9.04 -17.33
C ARG A 227 -6.36 -7.99 -18.38
N ARG A 228 -5.87 -6.76 -18.18
CA ARG A 228 -6.09 -5.64 -19.09
C ARG A 228 -4.76 -5.10 -19.59
N GLY A 229 -4.74 -4.59 -20.79
CA GLY A 229 -3.55 -4.08 -21.45
C GLY A 229 -2.87 -5.12 -22.35
N GLU A 230 -1.92 -4.64 -23.13
CA GLU A 230 -1.13 -5.41 -24.08
C GLU A 230 0.35 -5.16 -23.80
N VAL A 231 1.20 -6.14 -24.11
CA VAL A 231 2.67 -5.98 -24.08
C VAL A 231 3.05 -4.91 -25.09
N GLY A 232 3.96 -4.01 -24.73
CA GLY A 232 4.37 -2.88 -25.55
C GLY A 232 3.50 -1.61 -25.35
N LYS A 233 2.42 -1.67 -24.58
CA LYS A 233 1.60 -0.50 -24.31
C LYS A 233 2.28 0.41 -23.30
N MET A 234 2.39 1.71 -23.62
CA MET A 234 2.83 2.73 -22.70
C MET A 234 1.74 3.03 -21.67
N LEU A 235 2.11 3.04 -20.39
CA LEU A 235 1.29 3.44 -19.26
C LEU A 235 1.68 4.86 -18.86
N GLY A 236 0.74 5.79 -18.97
CA GLY A 236 0.92 7.18 -18.56
C GLY A 236 0.51 7.43 -17.10
N PRO A 237 0.82 8.61 -16.54
CA PRO A 237 0.48 8.97 -15.15
C PRO A 237 -1.05 9.06 -14.92
N GLU A 238 -1.82 9.35 -15.97
CA GLU A 238 -3.28 9.42 -15.92
C GLU A 238 -3.95 8.07 -16.19
N ASP A 239 -3.24 7.16 -16.85
CA ASP A 239 -3.65 5.79 -17.07
C ASP A 239 -3.35 4.94 -15.81
N ALA A 240 -3.94 5.28 -14.66
CA ALA A 240 -3.96 4.38 -13.50
C ALA A 240 -4.70 3.09 -13.89
N SER A 241 -4.23 2.48 -15.00
CA SER A 241 -4.85 1.36 -15.67
C SER A 241 -4.82 0.18 -14.75
N GLU A 242 -5.98 -0.30 -14.43
CA GLU A 242 -6.13 -1.60 -13.82
C GLU A 242 -5.53 -2.64 -14.76
N LEU A 243 -4.39 -3.23 -14.37
CA LEU A 243 -3.73 -4.28 -15.14
C LEU A 243 -4.35 -5.63 -14.85
N PHE A 244 -4.68 -5.88 -13.57
CA PHE A 244 -5.31 -7.12 -13.15
C PHE A 244 -6.45 -6.84 -12.19
N ARG A 245 -7.39 -7.78 -12.18
CA ARG A 245 -8.43 -7.87 -11.15
C ARG A 245 -8.37 -9.25 -10.53
N ILE A 246 -8.18 -9.32 -9.22
CA ILE A 246 -8.01 -10.57 -8.48
C ILE A 246 -9.21 -10.78 -7.58
N ALA A 247 -9.87 -11.92 -7.74
CA ALA A 247 -10.93 -12.37 -6.84
C ALA A 247 -10.30 -12.99 -5.59
N VAL A 248 -10.71 -12.52 -4.42
CA VAL A 248 -10.11 -12.92 -3.13
C VAL A 248 -10.86 -14.05 -2.46
N ASP A 249 -12.20 -14.04 -2.57
CA ASP A 249 -13.07 -15.02 -1.93
C ASP A 249 -13.94 -15.71 -2.99
N LEU A 250 -13.73 -17.00 -3.15
CA LEU A 250 -14.48 -17.85 -4.07
C LEU A 250 -15.59 -18.65 -3.38
N SER A 251 -15.74 -18.51 -2.07
CA SER A 251 -16.81 -19.17 -1.34
C SER A 251 -18.16 -18.56 -1.63
N LEU A 252 -18.18 -17.23 -1.88
CA LEU A 252 -19.39 -16.47 -2.18
C LEU A 252 -19.30 -15.87 -3.59
N LEU A 253 -20.11 -16.41 -4.49
CA LEU A 253 -20.12 -16.02 -5.89
C LEU A 253 -21.47 -15.39 -6.27
N GLN A 254 -21.46 -14.62 -7.35
CA GLN A 254 -22.62 -13.97 -7.91
C GLN A 254 -22.82 -14.43 -9.35
N ALA A 255 -24.04 -14.85 -9.68
CA ALA A 255 -24.48 -15.07 -11.03
C ALA A 255 -25.19 -13.81 -11.54
N VAL A 256 -24.62 -13.16 -12.54
CA VAL A 256 -25.16 -11.96 -13.17
C VAL A 256 -25.83 -12.36 -14.47
N PHE A 257 -27.09 -12.06 -14.63
CA PHE A 257 -27.85 -12.39 -15.82
C PHE A 257 -28.69 -11.20 -16.32
N PRO A 258 -28.69 -10.94 -17.63
CA PRO A 258 -29.56 -9.93 -18.23
C PRO A 258 -30.99 -10.48 -18.34
N ALA A 259 -31.97 -9.64 -18.07
CA ALA A 259 -33.36 -9.97 -18.30
C ALA A 259 -34.15 -8.72 -18.71
N ASP A 260 -35.28 -8.96 -19.42
CA ASP A 260 -36.17 -7.90 -19.86
C ASP A 260 -36.65 -7.05 -18.67
N PRO A 261 -36.72 -5.71 -18.74
CA PRO A 261 -37.21 -4.85 -17.67
C PRO A 261 -38.59 -5.26 -17.14
N ALA A 262 -39.47 -5.77 -18.02
CA ALA A 262 -40.78 -6.28 -17.64
C ALA A 262 -40.72 -7.56 -16.80
N THR A 263 -39.69 -8.38 -17.00
CA THR A 263 -39.45 -9.63 -16.26
C THR A 263 -38.73 -9.30 -14.96
N LEU A 264 -37.74 -8.39 -14.99
CA LEU A 264 -37.01 -7.92 -13.80
C LEU A 264 -37.93 -7.25 -12.76
N ALA A 265 -38.91 -6.49 -13.21
CA ALA A 265 -39.91 -5.87 -12.32
C ALA A 265 -40.77 -6.89 -11.56
N LYS A 266 -40.81 -8.15 -12.03
CA LYS A 266 -41.57 -9.25 -11.38
C LYS A 266 -40.70 -10.10 -10.43
N ILE A 267 -39.38 -9.86 -10.40
CA ILE A 267 -38.43 -10.59 -9.55
C ILE A 267 -38.14 -9.73 -8.33
N PRO A 268 -38.70 -10.03 -7.15
CA PRO A 268 -38.38 -9.30 -5.93
C PRO A 268 -36.99 -9.67 -5.44
N SER A 269 -36.32 -8.74 -4.78
CA SER A 269 -35.08 -9.04 -4.03
C SER A 269 -35.40 -10.03 -2.91
N GLY A 270 -34.55 -11.04 -2.71
CA GLY A 270 -34.76 -12.14 -1.77
C GLY A 270 -35.45 -13.37 -2.35
N GLU A 271 -35.90 -13.34 -3.62
CA GLU A 271 -36.54 -14.50 -4.26
C GLU A 271 -35.51 -15.63 -4.43
N GLN A 272 -35.99 -16.88 -4.26
CA GLN A 272 -35.15 -18.05 -4.44
C GLN A 272 -34.90 -18.32 -5.91
N ALA A 273 -33.63 -18.59 -6.21
CA ALA A 273 -33.18 -18.97 -7.55
C ALA A 273 -32.31 -20.22 -7.45
N SER A 274 -32.10 -20.89 -8.55
CA SER A 274 -31.11 -21.96 -8.65
C SER A 274 -30.16 -21.65 -9.79
N VAL A 275 -28.86 -21.89 -9.55
CA VAL A 275 -27.82 -21.70 -10.53
C VAL A 275 -27.32 -23.06 -11.00
N ALA A 276 -27.31 -23.26 -12.30
CA ALA A 276 -26.72 -24.43 -12.95
C ALA A 276 -25.49 -24.01 -13.76
N ILE A 277 -24.43 -24.82 -13.70
CA ILE A 277 -23.16 -24.58 -14.39
C ILE A 277 -22.91 -25.75 -15.33
N PRO A 278 -23.30 -25.64 -16.61
CA PRO A 278 -23.24 -26.75 -17.58
C PRO A 278 -21.81 -27.28 -17.75
N ASP A 279 -20.81 -26.39 -17.74
CA ASP A 279 -19.38 -26.73 -17.95
C ASP A 279 -18.85 -27.71 -16.89
N LEU A 280 -19.42 -27.71 -15.69
CA LEU A 280 -19.00 -28.55 -14.56
C LEU A 280 -20.03 -29.66 -14.23
N GLN A 281 -21.12 -29.77 -15.02
CA GLN A 281 -22.25 -30.69 -14.76
C GLN A 281 -22.82 -30.52 -13.32
N VAL A 282 -22.83 -29.28 -12.82
CA VAL A 282 -23.39 -28.94 -11.50
C VAL A 282 -24.75 -28.31 -11.74
N ASP A 283 -25.80 -29.04 -11.29
CA ASP A 283 -27.18 -28.59 -11.39
C ASP A 283 -27.72 -28.08 -10.05
N ALA A 284 -28.57 -27.06 -10.11
CA ALA A 284 -29.41 -26.59 -9.01
C ALA A 284 -28.68 -26.19 -7.71
N ILE A 285 -27.64 -25.35 -7.82
CA ILE A 285 -27.05 -24.66 -6.66
C ILE A 285 -28.07 -23.66 -6.11
N PRO A 286 -28.46 -23.72 -4.84
CA PRO A 286 -29.38 -22.76 -4.25
C PRO A 286 -28.77 -21.36 -4.23
N ALA A 287 -29.53 -20.40 -4.73
CA ALA A 287 -29.14 -18.99 -4.84
C ALA A 287 -30.29 -18.08 -4.38
N ALA A 288 -29.98 -16.86 -4.02
CA ALA A 288 -30.96 -15.82 -3.70
C ALA A 288 -30.70 -14.57 -4.54
N ILE A 289 -31.77 -13.96 -5.05
CA ILE A 289 -31.68 -12.72 -5.78
C ILE A 289 -31.34 -11.59 -4.80
N LYS A 290 -30.18 -10.97 -4.97
CA LYS A 290 -29.72 -9.88 -4.09
C LYS A 290 -30.17 -8.52 -4.58
N GLU A 291 -29.96 -8.26 -5.85
CA GLU A 291 -30.20 -6.95 -6.44
C GLU A 291 -30.68 -7.09 -7.89
N VAL A 292 -31.57 -6.19 -8.27
CA VAL A 292 -32.03 -6.04 -9.64
C VAL A 292 -31.83 -4.58 -10.03
N LYS A 293 -30.88 -4.30 -10.94
CA LYS A 293 -30.48 -2.95 -11.32
C LYS A 293 -29.98 -2.88 -12.76
N GLY A 294 -30.39 -1.83 -13.50
CA GLY A 294 -29.79 -1.50 -14.79
C GLY A 294 -30.01 -2.52 -15.90
N GLY A 295 -31.06 -3.35 -15.83
CA GLY A 295 -31.32 -4.40 -16.85
C GLY A 295 -30.65 -5.73 -16.53
N GLU A 296 -29.96 -5.84 -15.39
CA GLU A 296 -29.32 -7.07 -14.90
C GLU A 296 -29.86 -7.46 -13.53
N ALA A 297 -29.94 -8.76 -13.26
CA ALA A 297 -30.21 -9.30 -11.94
C ALA A 297 -28.98 -10.05 -11.44
N ILE A 298 -28.75 -9.95 -10.13
CA ILE A 298 -27.63 -10.56 -9.43
C ILE A 298 -28.18 -11.58 -8.45
N ALA A 299 -27.88 -12.85 -8.69
CA ALA A 299 -28.16 -13.94 -7.75
C ALA A 299 -26.87 -14.32 -7.01
N GLU A 300 -26.93 -14.35 -5.69
CA GLU A 300 -25.82 -14.70 -4.82
C GLU A 300 -25.95 -16.17 -4.40
N PHE A 301 -24.83 -16.90 -4.45
CA PHE A 301 -24.80 -18.30 -4.06
C PHE A 301 -23.46 -18.67 -3.41
N VAL A 302 -23.50 -19.68 -2.53
CA VAL A 302 -22.30 -20.26 -1.93
C VAL A 302 -21.76 -21.33 -2.87
N SER A 303 -20.50 -21.22 -3.22
CA SER A 303 -19.84 -22.17 -4.11
C SER A 303 -19.69 -23.55 -3.45
N PRO A 304 -20.31 -24.61 -3.96
CA PRO A 304 -20.14 -25.94 -3.41
C PRO A 304 -18.80 -26.59 -3.79
N ASN A 305 -18.10 -26.04 -4.77
CA ASN A 305 -16.89 -26.63 -5.36
C ASN A 305 -15.88 -25.53 -5.70
N ALA A 306 -14.61 -25.74 -5.35
CA ALA A 306 -13.51 -24.85 -5.68
C ALA A 306 -13.22 -24.72 -7.20
N ASN A 307 -13.79 -25.59 -8.02
CA ASN A 307 -13.63 -25.52 -9.48
C ASN A 307 -14.53 -24.48 -10.15
N ILE A 308 -15.48 -23.90 -9.43
CA ILE A 308 -16.34 -22.84 -9.95
C ILE A 308 -15.54 -21.53 -9.94
N ARG A 309 -15.28 -20.99 -11.14
CA ARG A 309 -14.45 -19.81 -11.31
C ARG A 309 -15.25 -18.64 -11.85
N PRO A 310 -14.94 -17.41 -11.45
CA PRO A 310 -15.48 -16.21 -12.08
C PRO A 310 -15.20 -16.20 -13.58
N GLY A 311 -16.19 -15.76 -14.37
CA GLY A 311 -16.11 -15.75 -15.84
C GLY A 311 -16.80 -16.94 -16.50
N MET A 312 -17.09 -18.03 -15.78
CA MET A 312 -17.83 -19.17 -16.33
C MET A 312 -19.28 -18.80 -16.66
N ASN A 313 -19.82 -19.48 -17.68
CA ASN A 313 -21.22 -19.34 -18.03
C ASN A 313 -22.10 -20.15 -17.07
N CYS A 314 -23.24 -19.60 -16.72
CA CYS A 314 -24.22 -20.25 -15.85
C CYS A 314 -25.63 -20.04 -16.41
N SER A 315 -26.56 -20.86 -15.95
CA SER A 315 -28.00 -20.69 -16.18
C SER A 315 -28.67 -20.46 -14.84
N VAL A 316 -29.37 -19.35 -14.70
CA VAL A 316 -30.08 -18.99 -13.47
C VAL A 316 -31.57 -19.25 -13.68
N ALA A 317 -32.11 -20.17 -12.89
CA ALA A 317 -33.53 -20.49 -12.92
C ALA A 317 -34.22 -19.80 -11.73
N VAL A 318 -35.16 -18.91 -12.01
CA VAL A 318 -35.94 -18.16 -11.04
C VAL A 318 -37.36 -18.69 -11.00
N MET A 319 -37.89 -19.01 -9.80
CA MET A 319 -39.27 -19.43 -9.61
C MET A 319 -40.16 -18.20 -9.42
N LEU A 320 -40.87 -17.80 -10.43
CA LEU A 320 -41.85 -16.72 -10.28
C LEU A 320 -43.18 -17.24 -9.79
N HIS A 321 -43.66 -16.70 -8.69
CA HIS A 321 -45.01 -16.90 -8.19
C HIS A 321 -45.97 -16.06 -9.04
N VAL A 322 -46.55 -16.64 -10.10
CA VAL A 322 -47.59 -15.95 -10.85
C VAL A 322 -48.86 -15.93 -9.99
N LYS A 323 -49.16 -14.78 -9.37
CA LYS A 323 -50.49 -14.50 -8.87
C LYS A 323 -51.38 -14.32 -10.10
N TYR A 324 -52.23 -15.31 -10.40
CA TYR A 324 -53.36 -15.05 -11.28
C TYR A 324 -54.33 -14.09 -10.62
N PRO A 325 -54.89 -13.11 -11.36
CA PRO A 325 -55.82 -12.13 -10.86
C PRO A 325 -57.15 -12.79 -10.39
#